data_ca895cff9a2b3ea67e5d17e83e515db0
#
_entry.id   ca895cff9a2b3ea67e5d17e83e515db0
#
_cell.length_a   1.000
_cell.length_b   1.000
_cell.length_c   1.000
_cell.angle_alpha   90.00
_cell.angle_beta   90.00
_cell.angle_gamma   90.00
#
_symmetry.space_group_name_H-M   'P 1'
#
loop_
_entity.id
_entity.type
_entity.pdbx_description
1 polymer ?
#
loop_
_entity_poly.entity_id
_entity_poly.type
_entity_poly.pdbx_seq_one_letter_code
_entity_poly.pdbx_strand_id
1 'polypeptide(L)'
;MNRIFHISWQSCRLIFDYFCYSMSQTASKQFKYDKAYLRLAESWAKLSQCNRKQVGAIIVKDEIIISDGFNGTPAGFDNCCEDENGLTHWYVLHAEANAILKVAKSTNNCKGATLYLTHSPCRDCSKLVLQSGIKRVVYKEAYKDPAGIDFLRNAGLEMVHINDIDE
;
A
#
# COMPACT_ATOMS: atom_id res chain seq x y z
N MET A 1 -43.21 8.21 -34.43
CA MET A 1 -42.25 9.19 -34.96
C MET A 1 -40.96 9.09 -34.11
N ASN A 2 -40.06 8.17 -34.50
CA ASN A 2 -38.81 7.91 -33.76
C ASN A 2 -37.74 8.90 -34.21
N ARG A 3 -37.33 9.84 -33.35
CA ARG A 3 -36.14 10.66 -33.58
C ARG A 3 -34.91 9.85 -33.19
N ILE A 4 -34.21 9.30 -34.16
CA ILE A 4 -32.86 8.74 -33.99
C ILE A 4 -31.91 9.93 -33.85
N PHE A 5 -31.34 10.11 -32.67
CA PHE A 5 -30.28 11.10 -32.46
C PHE A 5 -29.02 10.61 -33.18
N HIS A 6 -28.69 11.19 -34.32
CA HIS A 6 -27.42 11.03 -34.97
C HIS A 6 -26.34 11.77 -34.16
N ILE A 7 -25.64 11.06 -33.28
CA ILE A 7 -24.40 11.57 -32.65
C ILE A 7 -23.33 11.59 -33.76
N SER A 8 -22.81 12.77 -34.11
CA SER A 8 -21.80 12.89 -35.14
C SER A 8 -20.47 12.24 -34.69
N TRP A 9 -19.71 11.69 -35.63
CA TRP A 9 -18.37 11.13 -35.37
C TRP A 9 -17.43 12.12 -34.69
N GLN A 10 -17.57 13.42 -34.95
CA GLN A 10 -16.82 14.50 -34.30
C GLN A 10 -17.16 14.62 -32.81
N SER A 11 -18.44 14.49 -32.42
CA SER A 11 -18.86 14.52 -31.04
C SER A 11 -18.34 13.31 -30.25
N CYS A 12 -18.33 12.12 -30.85
CA CYS A 12 -17.73 10.93 -30.24
C CYS A 12 -16.22 11.09 -30.00
N ARG A 13 -15.49 11.67 -30.97
CA ARG A 13 -14.04 11.89 -30.86
C ARG A 13 -13.70 12.89 -29.75
N LEU A 14 -14.42 14.00 -29.66
CA LEU A 14 -14.23 15.00 -28.60
C LEU A 14 -14.51 14.43 -27.20
N ILE A 15 -15.54 13.61 -27.05
CA ILE A 15 -15.85 12.91 -25.78
C ILE A 15 -14.71 11.94 -25.41
N PHE A 16 -14.20 11.19 -26.38
CA PHE A 16 -13.10 10.25 -26.17
C PHE A 16 -11.81 10.97 -25.78
N ASP A 17 -11.45 12.07 -26.48
CA ASP A 17 -10.25 12.87 -26.19
C ASP A 17 -10.35 13.53 -24.79
N TYR A 18 -11.52 14.05 -24.43
CA TYR A 18 -11.76 14.57 -23.09
C TYR A 18 -11.64 13.50 -22.00
N PHE A 19 -12.16 12.30 -22.26
CA PHE A 19 -12.08 11.18 -21.32
C PHE A 19 -10.63 10.72 -21.13
N CYS A 20 -9.86 10.57 -22.22
CA CYS A 20 -8.43 10.24 -22.19
C CYS A 20 -7.61 11.31 -21.45
N TYR A 21 -7.86 12.59 -21.70
CA TYR A 21 -7.22 13.70 -21.00
C TYR A 21 -7.53 13.68 -19.50
N SER A 22 -8.79 13.52 -19.13
CA SER A 22 -9.24 13.43 -17.73
C SER A 22 -8.60 12.24 -17.01
N MET A 23 -8.52 11.07 -17.66
CA MET A 23 -7.84 9.88 -17.09
C MET A 23 -6.34 10.11 -16.86
N SER A 24 -5.66 10.78 -17.81
CA SER A 24 -4.23 11.07 -17.69
C SER A 24 -3.94 12.03 -16.53
N GLN A 25 -4.78 13.04 -16.31
CA GLN A 25 -4.66 13.99 -15.19
C GLN A 25 -4.90 13.28 -13.85
N THR A 26 -5.88 12.37 -13.78
CA THR A 26 -6.18 11.59 -12.57
C THR A 26 -5.03 10.66 -12.23
N ALA A 27 -4.45 9.96 -13.22
CA ALA A 27 -3.30 9.10 -13.04
C ALA A 27 -2.06 9.87 -12.56
N SER A 28 -1.80 11.06 -13.14
CA SER A 28 -0.71 11.95 -12.70
C SER A 28 -0.90 12.43 -11.25
N LYS A 29 -2.13 12.80 -10.86
CA LYS A 29 -2.47 13.17 -9.48
C LYS A 29 -2.25 12.00 -8.54
N GLN A 30 -2.76 10.81 -8.85
CA GLN A 30 -2.61 9.61 -8.03
C GLN A 30 -1.14 9.28 -7.80
N PHE A 31 -0.30 9.33 -8.84
CA PHE A 31 1.13 9.07 -8.73
C PHE A 31 1.85 10.03 -7.77
N LYS A 32 1.48 11.32 -7.76
CA LYS A 32 2.02 12.29 -6.78
C LYS A 32 1.67 11.92 -5.34
N TYR A 33 0.43 11.51 -5.08
CA TYR A 33 0.01 11.04 -3.76
C TYR A 33 0.72 9.76 -3.36
N ASP A 34 0.88 8.81 -4.29
CA ASP A 34 1.59 7.56 -4.03
C ASP A 34 3.03 7.81 -3.57
N LYS A 35 3.75 8.71 -4.25
CA LYS A 35 5.09 9.13 -3.83
C LYS A 35 5.08 9.78 -2.44
N ALA A 36 4.13 10.66 -2.16
CA ALA A 36 4.03 11.34 -0.87
C ALA A 36 3.78 10.34 0.28
N TYR A 37 2.87 9.39 0.10
CA TYR A 37 2.58 8.37 1.11
C TYR A 37 3.73 7.35 1.28
N LEU A 38 4.48 7.03 0.21
CA LEU A 38 5.69 6.22 0.31
C LEU A 38 6.80 6.93 1.10
N ARG A 39 7.03 8.22 0.88
CA ARG A 39 7.96 9.01 1.71
C ARG A 39 7.55 9.03 3.18
N LEU A 40 6.25 9.10 3.44
CA LEU A 40 5.75 9.00 4.81
C LEU A 40 6.02 7.61 5.39
N ALA A 41 5.77 6.54 4.64
CA ALA A 41 6.12 5.17 5.08
C ALA A 41 7.62 5.01 5.37
N GLU A 42 8.51 5.63 4.58
CA GLU A 42 9.95 5.66 4.86
C GLU A 42 10.29 6.40 6.17
N SER A 43 9.58 7.50 6.44
CA SER A 43 9.75 8.22 7.70
C SER A 43 9.31 7.37 8.89
N TRP A 44 8.24 6.59 8.76
CA TRP A 44 7.79 5.64 9.77
C TRP A 44 8.74 4.45 9.94
N ALA A 45 9.34 3.98 8.85
CA ALA A 45 10.35 2.91 8.92
C ALA A 45 11.51 3.25 9.88
N LYS A 46 11.93 4.51 9.92
CA LYS A 46 13.01 4.99 10.80
C LYS A 46 12.69 4.92 12.30
N LEU A 47 11.42 4.73 12.66
CA LEU A 47 11.01 4.51 14.05
C LEU A 47 11.25 3.06 14.52
N SER A 48 11.48 2.15 13.58
CA SER A 48 11.81 0.75 13.89
C SER A 48 13.15 0.62 14.60
N GLN A 49 13.18 -0.18 15.66
CA GLN A 49 14.42 -0.54 16.40
C GLN A 49 15.10 -1.79 15.83
N CYS A 50 14.55 -2.39 14.78
CA CYS A 50 15.13 -3.58 14.15
C CYS A 50 16.40 -3.22 13.37
N ASN A 51 17.49 -3.96 13.60
CA ASN A 51 18.78 -3.70 12.96
C ASN A 51 18.88 -4.27 11.56
N ARG A 52 18.25 -5.43 11.28
CA ARG A 52 18.33 -6.10 9.97
C ARG A 52 17.60 -5.34 8.89
N LYS A 53 16.41 -4.85 9.18
CA LYS A 53 15.58 -4.12 8.22
C LYS A 53 14.54 -3.26 8.94
N GLN A 54 14.47 -2.01 8.56
CA GLN A 54 13.44 -1.09 9.03
C GLN A 54 12.37 -0.97 7.94
N VAL A 55 11.15 -1.32 8.27
CA VAL A 55 10.01 -1.32 7.34
C VAL A 55 8.91 -0.43 7.89
N GLY A 56 8.34 0.40 7.03
CA GLY A 56 7.21 1.28 7.35
C GLY A 56 5.99 0.97 6.49
N ALA A 57 4.82 1.22 7.06
CA ALA A 57 3.51 1.02 6.46
C ALA A 57 2.59 2.20 6.74
N ILE A 58 1.83 2.64 5.73
CA ILE A 58 0.77 3.65 5.86
C ILE A 58 -0.49 3.09 5.19
N ILE A 59 -1.63 3.14 5.88
CA ILE A 59 -2.93 2.77 5.32
C ILE A 59 -3.74 4.03 5.06
N VAL A 60 -4.15 4.21 3.80
CA VAL A 60 -4.94 5.36 3.35
C VAL A 60 -6.27 4.88 2.81
N LYS A 61 -7.36 5.55 3.21
CA LYS A 61 -8.71 5.32 2.71
C LYS A 61 -9.39 6.65 2.47
N ASP A 62 -9.99 6.82 1.30
CA ASP A 62 -10.71 8.04 0.92
C ASP A 62 -9.84 9.31 1.11
N GLU A 63 -8.57 9.24 0.67
CA GLU A 63 -7.52 10.27 0.82
C GLU A 63 -7.13 10.59 2.28
N ILE A 64 -7.62 9.82 3.28
CA ILE A 64 -7.34 10.00 4.71
C ILE A 64 -6.40 8.87 5.18
N ILE A 65 -5.34 9.24 5.90
CA ILE A 65 -4.50 8.26 6.59
C ILE A 65 -5.29 7.73 7.78
N ILE A 66 -5.62 6.43 7.75
CA ILE A 66 -6.39 5.78 8.81
C ILE A 66 -5.52 4.95 9.76
N SER A 67 -4.30 4.63 9.35
CA SER A 67 -3.34 3.90 10.18
C SER A 67 -1.92 4.01 9.64
N ASP A 68 -0.99 3.70 10.51
CA ASP A 68 0.44 3.62 10.27
C ASP A 68 1.03 2.38 10.97
N GLY A 69 2.22 1.96 10.56
CA GLY A 69 2.94 0.87 11.22
C GLY A 69 4.43 0.88 10.86
N PHE A 70 5.23 0.32 11.74
CA PHE A 70 6.61 -0.07 11.47
C PHE A 70 6.87 -1.42 12.13
N ASN A 71 7.88 -2.15 11.65
CA ASN A 71 8.21 -3.44 12.23
C ASN A 71 8.87 -3.27 13.61
N GLY A 72 8.56 -4.18 14.53
CA GLY A 72 9.08 -4.12 15.89
C GLY A 72 8.48 -5.17 16.79
N THR A 73 8.98 -5.23 18.02
CA THR A 73 8.47 -6.13 19.06
C THR A 73 7.08 -5.71 19.52
N PRO A 74 6.26 -6.63 20.06
CA PRO A 74 4.97 -6.29 20.64
C PRO A 74 5.11 -5.31 21.80
N ALA A 75 4.07 -4.52 22.06
CA ALA A 75 4.03 -3.59 23.18
C ALA A 75 4.27 -4.31 24.52
N GLY A 76 5.20 -3.79 25.33
CA GLY A 76 5.58 -4.36 26.60
C GLY A 76 6.77 -5.34 26.53
N PHE A 77 7.27 -5.64 25.35
CA PHE A 77 8.54 -6.37 25.16
C PHE A 77 9.71 -5.40 25.04
N ASP A 78 10.94 -5.91 25.29
CA ASP A 78 12.16 -5.15 25.00
C ASP A 78 12.23 -4.84 23.50
N ASN A 79 12.77 -3.66 23.17
CA ASN A 79 12.90 -3.20 21.77
C ASN A 79 14.08 -3.88 21.05
N CYS A 80 14.29 -5.17 21.28
CA CYS A 80 15.32 -5.97 20.64
C CYS A 80 14.67 -6.93 19.64
N CYS A 81 14.78 -6.61 18.36
CA CYS A 81 14.16 -7.42 17.30
C CYS A 81 14.94 -8.68 16.95
N GLU A 82 16.24 -8.70 17.23
CA GLU A 82 17.15 -9.78 16.84
C GLU A 82 17.76 -10.46 18.07
N ASP A 83 18.04 -11.76 17.94
CA ASP A 83 18.77 -12.53 18.93
C ASP A 83 20.29 -12.29 18.83
N GLU A 84 21.06 -12.95 19.69
CA GLU A 84 22.54 -12.87 19.73
C GLU A 84 23.24 -13.31 18.43
N ASN A 85 22.55 -14.08 17.57
CA ASN A 85 23.02 -14.52 16.27
C ASN A 85 22.57 -13.59 15.14
N GLY A 86 21.88 -12.48 15.45
CA GLY A 86 21.34 -11.54 14.48
C GLY A 86 20.11 -12.06 13.74
N LEU A 87 19.43 -13.10 14.24
CA LEU A 87 18.19 -13.60 13.67
C LEU A 87 16.99 -12.88 14.28
N THR A 88 16.05 -12.47 13.44
CA THR A 88 14.84 -11.81 13.91
C THR A 88 14.01 -12.75 14.76
N HIS A 89 13.61 -12.32 15.95
CA HIS A 89 12.72 -13.07 16.82
C HIS A 89 11.38 -13.34 16.15
N TRP A 90 10.84 -14.53 16.37
CA TRP A 90 9.59 -14.99 15.75
C TRP A 90 8.36 -14.11 16.11
N TYR A 91 8.40 -13.42 17.24
CA TYR A 91 7.33 -12.54 17.73
C TYR A 91 7.40 -11.10 17.21
N VAL A 92 8.41 -10.74 16.44
CA VAL A 92 8.51 -9.41 15.82
C VAL A 92 7.37 -9.24 14.81
N LEU A 93 6.57 -8.21 15.02
CA LEU A 93 5.49 -7.86 14.12
C LEU A 93 6.03 -7.11 12.91
N HIS A 94 5.57 -7.47 11.72
CA HIS A 94 5.85 -6.72 10.51
C HIS A 94 5.03 -5.43 10.45
N ALA A 95 5.48 -4.46 9.67
CA ALA A 95 4.85 -3.14 9.57
C ALA A 95 3.38 -3.21 9.13
N GLU A 96 3.07 -4.11 8.18
CA GLU A 96 1.73 -4.35 7.68
C GLU A 96 0.80 -4.86 8.80
N ALA A 97 1.28 -5.85 9.55
CA ALA A 97 0.51 -6.42 10.67
C ALA A 97 0.23 -5.36 11.73
N ASN A 98 1.24 -4.56 12.10
CA ASN A 98 1.07 -3.46 13.06
C ASN A 98 0.06 -2.43 12.56
N ALA A 99 0.12 -2.01 11.29
CA ALA A 99 -0.83 -1.06 10.73
C ALA A 99 -2.26 -1.60 10.71
N ILE A 100 -2.47 -2.86 10.29
CA ILE A 100 -3.80 -3.50 10.27
C ILE A 100 -4.35 -3.69 11.68
N LEU A 101 -3.53 -4.12 12.64
CA LEU A 101 -3.96 -4.30 14.03
C LEU A 101 -4.30 -2.97 14.73
N LYS A 102 -3.65 -1.87 14.36
CA LYS A 102 -4.05 -0.54 14.85
C LYS A 102 -5.44 -0.16 14.32
N VAL A 103 -5.75 -0.45 13.05
CA VAL A 103 -7.11 -0.23 12.51
C VAL A 103 -8.13 -1.06 13.28
N ALA A 104 -7.82 -2.32 13.62
CA ALA A 104 -8.72 -3.19 14.37
C ALA A 104 -9.05 -2.67 15.80
N LYS A 105 -8.22 -1.78 16.35
CA LYS A 105 -8.46 -1.10 17.64
C LYS A 105 -9.21 0.24 17.50
N SER A 106 -9.57 0.62 16.28
CA SER A 106 -10.25 1.89 15.98
C SER A 106 -11.68 1.65 15.47
N THR A 107 -12.38 2.72 15.16
CA THR A 107 -13.69 2.66 14.50
C THR A 107 -13.57 2.55 12.95
N ASN A 108 -12.34 2.60 12.41
CA ASN A 108 -12.08 2.47 10.99
C ASN A 108 -12.04 1.00 10.54
N ASN A 109 -11.99 0.79 9.23
CA ASN A 109 -11.75 -0.51 8.61
C ASN A 109 -10.93 -0.35 7.32
N CYS A 110 -10.18 -1.40 6.98
CA CYS A 110 -9.30 -1.41 5.81
C CYS A 110 -10.02 -1.68 4.48
N LYS A 111 -11.33 -1.93 4.47
CA LYS A 111 -12.07 -2.29 3.24
C LYS A 111 -11.96 -1.18 2.20
N GLY A 112 -11.40 -1.53 1.03
CA GLY A 112 -11.20 -0.59 -0.08
C GLY A 112 -9.98 0.33 0.06
N ALA A 113 -9.21 0.24 1.15
CA ALA A 113 -8.04 1.08 1.40
C ALA A 113 -6.84 0.74 0.50
N THR A 114 -5.90 1.67 0.41
CA THR A 114 -4.56 1.49 -0.15
C THR A 114 -3.54 1.36 0.98
N LEU A 115 -2.66 0.37 0.88
CA LEU A 115 -1.52 0.15 1.76
C LEU A 115 -0.24 0.59 1.06
N TYR A 116 0.50 1.50 1.67
CA TYR A 116 1.81 1.97 1.22
C TYR A 116 2.90 1.34 2.08
N LEU A 117 3.93 0.77 1.46
CA LEU A 117 4.98 0.01 2.10
C LEU A 117 6.36 0.38 1.58
N THR A 118 7.34 0.44 2.45
CA THR A 118 8.75 0.53 2.01
C THR A 118 9.21 -0.76 1.33
N HIS A 119 8.67 -1.92 1.75
CA HIS A 119 8.95 -3.23 1.16
C HIS A 119 7.65 -3.98 0.89
N SER A 120 7.60 -4.73 -0.22
CA SER A 120 6.41 -5.54 -0.55
C SER A 120 6.12 -6.60 0.52
N PRO A 121 4.84 -7.00 0.70
CA PRO A 121 4.44 -7.95 1.72
C PRO A 121 5.08 -9.33 1.54
N CYS A 122 5.50 -9.95 2.64
CA CYS A 122 5.86 -11.36 2.66
C CYS A 122 4.61 -12.26 2.58
N ARG A 123 4.80 -13.60 2.46
CA ARG A 123 3.71 -14.58 2.38
C ARG A 123 2.71 -14.48 3.52
N ASP A 124 3.17 -14.27 4.75
CA ASP A 124 2.29 -14.22 5.91
C ASP A 124 1.50 -12.91 5.98
N CYS A 125 2.16 -11.77 5.74
CA CYS A 125 1.50 -10.48 5.70
C CYS A 125 0.52 -10.36 4.53
N SER A 126 0.80 -10.97 3.37
CA SER A 126 -0.13 -10.93 2.22
C SER A 126 -1.50 -11.54 2.54
N LYS A 127 -1.56 -12.57 3.37
CA LYS A 127 -2.83 -13.14 3.85
C LYS A 127 -3.63 -12.14 4.69
N LEU A 128 -2.93 -11.43 5.58
CA LEU A 128 -3.55 -10.38 6.42
C LEU A 128 -4.05 -9.21 5.57
N VAL A 129 -3.23 -8.77 4.60
CA VAL A 129 -3.59 -7.70 3.65
C VAL A 129 -4.86 -8.07 2.89
N LEU A 130 -4.93 -9.28 2.32
CA LEU A 130 -6.12 -9.74 1.60
C LEU A 130 -7.36 -9.78 2.51
N GLN A 131 -7.24 -10.42 3.69
CA GLN A 131 -8.36 -10.60 4.62
C GLN A 131 -8.85 -9.29 5.25
N SER A 132 -7.98 -8.27 5.38
CA SER A 132 -8.38 -6.95 5.87
C SER A 132 -9.26 -6.16 4.88
N GLY A 133 -9.35 -6.61 3.62
CA GLY A 133 -10.15 -5.95 2.57
C GLY A 133 -9.42 -4.81 1.86
N ILE A 134 -8.12 -4.65 2.06
CA ILE A 134 -7.27 -3.76 1.27
C ILE A 134 -7.39 -4.15 -0.21
N LYS A 135 -7.44 -3.14 -1.11
CA LYS A 135 -7.62 -3.35 -2.55
C LYS A 135 -6.40 -2.99 -3.39
N ARG A 136 -5.52 -2.17 -2.83
CA ARG A 136 -4.34 -1.67 -3.54
C ARG A 136 -3.13 -1.68 -2.60
N VAL A 137 -1.98 -2.11 -3.11
CA VAL A 137 -0.69 -2.06 -2.39
C VAL A 137 0.32 -1.33 -3.26
N VAL A 138 0.92 -0.29 -2.70
CA VAL A 138 2.01 0.48 -3.33
C VAL A 138 3.26 0.23 -2.50
N TYR A 139 4.35 -0.18 -3.15
CA TYR A 139 5.60 -0.49 -2.46
C TYR A 139 6.83 0.05 -3.20
N LYS A 140 7.87 0.38 -2.43
CA LYS A 140 9.14 0.88 -2.97
C LYS A 140 10.08 -0.24 -3.37
N GLU A 141 10.33 -1.18 -2.49
CA GLU A 141 11.27 -2.28 -2.72
C GLU A 141 10.54 -3.62 -2.78
N ALA A 142 10.92 -4.48 -3.72
CA ALA A 142 10.43 -5.84 -3.76
C ALA A 142 11.11 -6.70 -2.67
N TYR A 143 10.32 -7.47 -1.94
CA TYR A 143 10.85 -8.48 -1.05
C TYR A 143 11.48 -9.62 -1.87
N LYS A 144 12.53 -10.25 -1.35
CA LYS A 144 13.28 -11.31 -2.06
C LYS A 144 12.44 -12.49 -2.54
N ASP A 145 11.35 -12.80 -1.83
CA ASP A 145 10.38 -13.84 -2.20
C ASP A 145 9.15 -13.19 -2.83
N PRO A 146 8.89 -13.38 -4.13
CA PRO A 146 7.77 -12.75 -4.83
C PRO A 146 6.40 -13.36 -4.50
N ALA A 147 6.35 -14.48 -3.79
CA ALA A 147 5.11 -15.25 -3.57
C ALA A 147 4.00 -14.43 -2.89
N GLY A 148 4.35 -13.46 -2.03
CA GLY A 148 3.37 -12.55 -1.42
C GLY A 148 2.71 -11.62 -2.45
N ILE A 149 3.51 -11.07 -3.37
CA ILE A 149 3.04 -10.22 -4.48
C ILE A 149 2.14 -11.03 -5.43
N ASP A 150 2.60 -12.22 -5.83
CA ASP A 150 1.88 -13.07 -6.77
C ASP A 150 0.55 -13.54 -6.19
N PHE A 151 0.53 -13.89 -4.91
CA PHE A 151 -0.69 -14.24 -4.19
C PHE A 151 -1.72 -13.11 -4.22
N LEU A 152 -1.31 -11.87 -3.92
CA LEU A 152 -2.19 -10.71 -3.91
C LEU A 152 -2.68 -10.33 -5.32
N ARG A 153 -1.82 -10.39 -6.34
CA ARG A 153 -2.21 -10.19 -7.76
C ARG A 153 -3.25 -11.22 -8.21
N ASN A 154 -3.01 -12.50 -7.91
CA ASN A 154 -3.95 -13.58 -8.25
C ASN A 154 -5.30 -13.43 -7.52
N ALA A 155 -5.31 -12.81 -6.35
CA ALA A 155 -6.52 -12.46 -5.62
C ALA A 155 -7.20 -11.16 -6.12
N GLY A 156 -6.65 -10.50 -7.16
CA GLY A 156 -7.23 -9.32 -7.80
C GLY A 156 -6.89 -7.99 -7.13
N LEU A 157 -5.85 -7.93 -6.28
CA LEU A 157 -5.36 -6.66 -5.75
C LEU A 157 -4.48 -5.94 -6.77
N GLU A 158 -4.60 -4.63 -6.82
CA GLU A 158 -3.69 -3.77 -7.56
C GLU A 158 -2.35 -3.66 -6.82
N MET A 159 -1.26 -4.11 -7.48
CA MET A 159 0.10 -4.09 -6.94
C MET A 159 0.94 -3.11 -7.74
N VAL A 160 1.34 -1.99 -7.14
CA VAL A 160 2.10 -0.90 -7.77
C VAL A 160 3.50 -0.84 -7.17
N HIS A 161 4.51 -0.89 -8.04
CA HIS A 161 5.91 -0.74 -7.65
C HIS A 161 6.42 0.63 -8.08
N ILE A 162 6.96 1.40 -7.15
CA ILE A 162 7.53 2.73 -7.39
C ILE A 162 8.95 2.76 -6.81
N ASN A 163 9.95 2.67 -7.66
CA ASN A 163 11.37 2.61 -7.26
C ASN A 163 11.93 3.98 -6.91
N ASP A 164 11.51 5.03 -7.65
CA ASP A 164 12.04 6.38 -7.51
C ASP A 164 10.95 7.31 -6.96
N ILE A 165 11.16 7.75 -5.73
CA ILE A 165 10.25 8.67 -5.03
C ILE A 165 10.86 10.06 -4.85
N ASP A 166 12.11 10.25 -5.27
CA ASP A 166 12.86 11.48 -5.00
C ASP A 166 12.74 12.55 -6.11
N GLU A 167 12.12 12.22 -7.27
CA GLU A 167 11.82 13.18 -8.34
C GLU A 167 10.53 13.99 -8.11
#